data_dc6a397bee292c5e8e2f44e40d2e8237
#
_entry.id   dc6a397bee292c5e8e2f44e40d2e8237
#
_cell.length_a   1.000
_cell.length_b   1.000
_cell.length_c   1.000
_cell.angle_alpha   90.00
_cell.angle_beta   90.00
_cell.angle_gamma   90.00
#
_symmetry.space_group_name_H-M   'P 1'
#
loop_
_entity.id
_entity.type
_entity.pdbx_description
1 polymer ?
#
loop_
_entity_poly.entity_id
_entity_poly.type
_entity_poly.pdbx_seq_one_letter_code
_entity_poly.pdbx_strand_id
1 'polypeptide(L)'
;PREIIHIKENSFYSIYRGVSRLKPALRTMVLMKRMRDFQDNFFKNGAVPGLILKSPNTLSEKIKERMIQSWQQRYRPDAGGKRPLILDGGIEIDKISNVNFKELDFQSAIEENEKVILKALGIPPIMLDSGNNANLRPNMRMYYLETILPIVRKINFGLEKYFGFELTEDATNIPALQPELRDQAQYFSALVNTGIISPNEAREAINFDPIEGFDDLRVPANIAGSAVNPDEGGRPIEEGED
;
A
#
# COMPACT_ATOMS: atom_id res chain seq x y z
N PRO A 1 -10.21 -24.71 26.68
CA PRO A 1 -9.72 -25.95 26.11
C PRO A 1 -8.24 -25.85 25.86
N ARG A 2 -7.46 -26.83 26.27
CA ARG A 2 -5.99 -26.85 26.10
C ARG A 2 -5.57 -27.24 24.68
N GLU A 3 -6.51 -27.41 23.78
CA GLU A 3 -6.32 -27.90 22.41
C GLU A 3 -6.41 -26.76 21.32
N ILE A 4 -6.70 -25.54 21.73
CA ILE A 4 -6.89 -24.43 20.80
C ILE A 4 -6.03 -23.24 21.20
N ILE A 5 -5.21 -22.77 20.29
CA ILE A 5 -4.47 -21.51 20.42
C ILE A 5 -5.34 -20.42 19.81
N HIS A 6 -5.79 -19.47 20.65
CA HIS A 6 -6.62 -18.36 20.19
C HIS A 6 -5.83 -17.07 20.13
N ILE A 7 -5.40 -16.71 18.92
CA ILE A 7 -4.72 -15.44 18.62
C ILE A 7 -5.74 -14.47 18.03
N LYS A 8 -5.89 -13.30 18.63
CA LYS A 8 -6.93 -12.34 18.23
C LYS A 8 -6.44 -10.90 18.26
N GLU A 9 -7.06 -10.03 17.47
CA GLU A 9 -6.93 -8.58 17.62
C GLU A 9 -7.68 -8.10 18.87
N ASN A 10 -7.20 -6.98 19.46
CA ASN A 10 -7.84 -6.41 20.63
C ASN A 10 -9.26 -5.93 20.31
N SER A 11 -10.17 -6.14 21.26
CA SER A 11 -11.55 -5.71 21.15
C SER A 11 -11.99 -4.99 22.41
N PHE A 12 -12.59 -3.83 22.26
CA PHE A 12 -13.22 -3.09 23.36
C PHE A 12 -14.60 -3.67 23.74
N TYR A 13 -15.15 -4.55 22.89
CA TYR A 13 -16.51 -5.06 23.06
C TYR A 13 -16.56 -6.48 23.63
N SER A 14 -15.47 -7.22 23.56
CA SER A 14 -15.44 -8.63 23.97
C SER A 14 -14.03 -9.08 24.37
N ILE A 15 -13.95 -9.76 25.51
CA ILE A 15 -12.72 -10.41 25.96
C ILE A 15 -12.44 -11.70 25.15
N TYR A 16 -13.49 -12.29 24.59
CA TYR A 16 -13.41 -13.60 23.91
C TYR A 16 -13.23 -13.48 22.40
N ARG A 17 -13.60 -12.36 21.78
CA ARG A 17 -13.57 -12.18 20.33
C ARG A 17 -12.74 -10.97 19.95
N GLY A 18 -11.90 -11.13 18.94
CA GLY A 18 -11.17 -10.03 18.32
C GLY A 18 -12.06 -9.19 17.42
N VAL A 19 -11.56 -8.01 17.05
CA VAL A 19 -12.18 -7.11 16.07
C VAL A 19 -11.37 -7.17 14.77
N SER A 20 -12.06 -7.29 13.66
CA SER A 20 -11.40 -7.23 12.34
C SER A 20 -10.78 -5.85 12.10
N ARG A 21 -9.58 -5.81 11.53
CA ARG A 21 -8.92 -4.57 11.05
C ARG A 21 -9.73 -3.85 9.97
N LEU A 22 -10.57 -4.58 9.23
CA LEU A 22 -11.46 -4.01 8.22
C LEU A 22 -12.71 -3.34 8.81
N LYS A 23 -13.01 -3.51 10.11
CA LYS A 23 -14.20 -2.93 10.72
C LYS A 23 -14.30 -1.41 10.55
N PRO A 24 -13.23 -0.60 10.71
CA PRO A 24 -13.28 0.84 10.47
C PRO A 24 -13.60 1.18 9.00
N ALA A 25 -13.13 0.37 8.05
CA ALA A 25 -13.33 0.57 6.61
C ALA A 25 -14.64 -0.03 6.07
N LEU A 26 -15.44 -0.72 6.90
CA LEU A 26 -16.63 -1.42 6.43
C LEU A 26 -17.63 -0.49 5.73
N ARG A 27 -17.81 0.72 6.26
CA ARG A 27 -18.71 1.73 5.67
C ARG A 27 -18.23 2.16 4.28
N THR A 28 -16.93 2.36 4.13
CA THR A 28 -16.27 2.69 2.86
C THR A 28 -16.40 1.57 1.85
N MET A 29 -16.22 0.31 2.27
CA MET A 29 -16.40 -0.86 1.40
C MET A 29 -17.83 -0.97 0.88
N VAL A 30 -18.83 -0.74 1.76
CA VAL A 30 -20.25 -0.75 1.36
C VAL A 30 -20.54 0.40 0.39
N LEU A 31 -19.97 1.58 0.63
CA LEU A 31 -20.13 2.73 -0.28
C LEU A 31 -19.53 2.41 -1.65
N MET A 32 -18.30 1.91 -1.72
CA MET A 32 -17.66 1.51 -2.98
C MET A 32 -18.48 0.47 -3.74
N LYS A 33 -19.02 -0.53 -3.04
CA LYS A 33 -19.90 -1.51 -3.66
C LYS A 33 -21.11 -0.83 -4.30
N ARG A 34 -21.79 0.05 -3.57
CA ARG A 34 -22.96 0.79 -4.10
C ARG A 34 -22.59 1.67 -5.29
N MET A 35 -21.42 2.30 -5.30
CA MET A 35 -20.94 3.10 -6.42
C MET A 35 -20.72 2.22 -7.66
N ARG A 36 -20.09 1.07 -7.51
CA ARG A 36 -19.90 0.09 -8.60
C ARG A 36 -21.23 -0.48 -9.09
N ASP A 37 -22.10 -0.87 -8.18
CA ASP A 37 -23.45 -1.35 -8.53
C ASP A 37 -24.25 -0.28 -9.29
N PHE A 38 -24.12 0.99 -8.90
CA PHE A 38 -24.74 2.11 -9.63
C PHE A 38 -24.17 2.27 -11.03
N GLN A 39 -22.82 2.24 -11.18
CA GLN A 39 -22.18 2.32 -12.49
C GLN A 39 -22.60 1.15 -13.38
N ASP A 40 -22.61 -0.07 -12.86
CA ASP A 40 -23.02 -1.27 -13.58
C ASP A 40 -24.48 -1.18 -14.06
N ASN A 41 -25.39 -0.79 -13.17
CA ASN A 41 -26.79 -0.56 -13.52
C ASN A 41 -26.98 0.58 -14.54
N PHE A 42 -26.19 1.65 -14.40
CA PHE A 42 -26.24 2.76 -15.36
C PHE A 42 -25.85 2.31 -16.76
N PHE A 43 -24.76 1.55 -16.89
CA PHE A 43 -24.33 1.02 -18.18
C PHE A 43 -25.30 -0.04 -18.72
N LYS A 44 -25.84 -0.92 -17.88
CA LYS A 44 -26.84 -1.92 -18.26
C LYS A 44 -28.12 -1.28 -18.78
N ASN A 45 -28.49 -0.11 -18.26
CA ASN A 45 -29.67 0.63 -18.69
C ASN A 45 -29.40 1.61 -19.86
N GLY A 46 -28.28 1.44 -20.57
CA GLY A 46 -27.95 2.25 -21.75
C GLY A 46 -27.48 3.66 -21.43
N ALA A 47 -26.95 3.89 -20.23
CA ALA A 47 -26.43 5.18 -19.78
C ALA A 47 -27.44 6.33 -19.81
N VAL A 48 -28.73 6.02 -19.74
CA VAL A 48 -29.80 7.03 -19.70
C VAL A 48 -30.32 7.16 -18.26
N PRO A 49 -29.99 8.25 -17.55
CA PRO A 49 -30.60 8.52 -16.25
C PRO A 49 -32.09 8.79 -16.50
N GLY A 50 -32.94 8.09 -15.77
CA GLY A 50 -34.39 8.18 -15.75
C GLY A 50 -35.05 9.09 -16.79
N LEU A 51 -35.76 8.52 -17.71
CA LEU A 51 -36.58 9.25 -18.69
C LEU A 51 -38.01 9.33 -18.20
N ILE A 52 -38.62 10.51 -18.36
CA ILE A 52 -40.07 10.70 -18.21
C ILE A 52 -40.65 10.80 -19.61
N LEU A 53 -41.60 9.94 -19.89
CA LEU A 53 -42.47 10.08 -21.06
C LEU A 53 -43.73 10.83 -20.64
N LYS A 54 -43.87 12.06 -21.08
CA LYS A 54 -45.06 12.87 -20.83
C LYS A 54 -46.03 12.66 -21.98
N SER A 55 -47.26 12.30 -21.65
CA SER A 55 -48.35 12.20 -22.62
C SER A 55 -49.43 13.22 -22.31
N PRO A 56 -49.96 13.96 -23.28
CA PRO A 56 -51.07 14.89 -23.08
C PRO A 56 -52.40 14.18 -22.74
N ASN A 57 -52.49 12.90 -23.09
CA ASN A 57 -53.69 12.09 -22.85
C ASN A 57 -53.43 11.00 -21.83
N THR A 58 -54.44 10.61 -21.06
CA THR A 58 -54.35 9.50 -20.12
C THR A 58 -54.19 8.18 -20.87
N LEU A 59 -53.06 7.50 -20.65
CA LEU A 59 -52.77 6.21 -21.24
C LEU A 59 -53.27 5.07 -20.34
N SER A 60 -53.84 4.03 -20.95
CA SER A 60 -54.22 2.81 -20.24
C SER A 60 -52.93 2.06 -19.76
N GLU A 61 -53.05 1.31 -18.68
CA GLU A 61 -51.91 0.54 -18.14
C GLU A 61 -51.27 -0.39 -19.17
N LYS A 62 -52.09 -1.02 -19.99
CA LYS A 62 -51.67 -1.91 -21.09
C LYS A 62 -50.78 -1.20 -22.13
N ILE A 63 -51.05 0.07 -22.39
CA ILE A 63 -50.28 0.90 -23.34
C ILE A 63 -48.95 1.29 -22.63
N LYS A 64 -48.97 1.67 -21.36
CA LYS A 64 -47.77 2.01 -20.57
C LYS A 64 -46.81 0.83 -20.52
N GLU A 65 -47.32 -0.38 -20.22
CA GLU A 65 -46.46 -1.59 -20.18
C GLU A 65 -45.86 -1.90 -21.56
N ARG A 66 -46.61 -1.79 -22.62
CA ARG A 66 -46.07 -2.00 -23.98
C ARG A 66 -45.00 -0.99 -24.33
N MET A 67 -45.14 0.27 -23.93
CA MET A 67 -44.13 1.31 -24.14
C MET A 67 -42.87 1.01 -23.38
N ILE A 68 -42.98 0.62 -22.11
CA ILE A 68 -41.84 0.25 -21.28
C ILE A 68 -41.09 -0.96 -21.87
N GLN A 69 -41.82 -2.01 -22.27
CA GLN A 69 -41.24 -3.20 -22.90
C GLN A 69 -40.56 -2.87 -24.23
N SER A 70 -41.23 -2.07 -25.09
CA SER A 70 -40.68 -1.63 -26.37
C SER A 70 -39.38 -0.79 -26.17
N TRP A 71 -39.41 0.07 -25.16
CA TRP A 71 -38.24 0.85 -24.77
C TRP A 71 -37.11 -0.05 -24.32
N GLN A 72 -37.34 -0.96 -23.38
CA GLN A 72 -36.34 -1.90 -22.86
C GLN A 72 -35.76 -2.78 -23.95
N GLN A 73 -36.57 -3.27 -24.89
CA GLN A 73 -36.08 -4.10 -26.01
C GLN A 73 -35.18 -3.33 -26.98
N ARG A 74 -35.47 -2.04 -27.23
CA ARG A 74 -34.71 -1.23 -28.20
C ARG A 74 -33.42 -0.63 -27.64
N TYR A 75 -33.42 -0.30 -26.35
CA TYR A 75 -32.31 0.38 -25.69
C TYR A 75 -31.51 -0.49 -24.73
N ARG A 76 -31.68 -1.82 -24.77
CA ARG A 76 -30.74 -2.73 -24.12
C ARG A 76 -29.34 -2.55 -24.73
N PRO A 77 -28.29 -2.58 -23.93
CA PRO A 77 -26.91 -2.52 -24.41
C PRO A 77 -26.60 -3.53 -25.50
N ASP A 78 -27.19 -4.74 -25.38
CA ASP A 78 -27.03 -5.86 -26.29
C ASP A 78 -27.79 -5.65 -27.65
N ALA A 79 -28.77 -4.77 -27.69
CA ALA A 79 -29.56 -4.51 -28.88
C ALA A 79 -28.93 -3.46 -29.82
N GLY A 80 -27.78 -2.93 -29.48
CA GLY A 80 -27.01 -2.02 -30.33
C GLY A 80 -27.55 -0.61 -30.47
N GLY A 81 -28.61 -0.21 -29.75
CA GLY A 81 -29.06 1.18 -29.54
C GLY A 81 -29.34 2.04 -30.78
N LYS A 82 -29.35 1.45 -31.99
CA LYS A 82 -29.30 2.19 -33.27
C LYS A 82 -30.67 2.48 -33.91
N ARG A 83 -31.78 2.08 -33.30
CA ARG A 83 -33.10 2.31 -33.91
C ARG A 83 -33.72 3.57 -33.33
N PRO A 84 -34.10 4.56 -34.19
CA PRO A 84 -34.78 5.75 -33.71
C PRO A 84 -36.13 5.36 -33.06
N LEU A 85 -36.42 6.01 -31.93
CA LEU A 85 -37.74 5.90 -31.31
C LEU A 85 -38.67 6.89 -31.98
N ILE A 86 -39.76 6.39 -32.55
CA ILE A 86 -40.83 7.23 -33.07
C ILE A 86 -41.85 7.35 -31.96
N LEU A 87 -42.05 8.56 -31.49
CA LEU A 87 -43.13 8.90 -30.55
C LEU A 87 -44.27 9.45 -31.31
N ASP A 88 -45.47 8.90 -31.10
CA ASP A 88 -46.70 9.31 -31.68
C ASP A 88 -47.65 9.87 -30.61
N GLY A 89 -48.68 10.62 -31.01
CA GLY A 89 -49.69 11.13 -30.08
C GLY A 89 -49.24 12.26 -29.14
N GLY A 90 -48.21 13.03 -29.50
CA GLY A 90 -47.78 14.18 -28.71
C GLY A 90 -47.00 13.80 -27.43
N ILE A 91 -46.39 12.61 -27.39
CA ILE A 91 -45.55 12.18 -26.27
C ILE A 91 -44.21 12.91 -26.32
N GLU A 92 -43.89 13.59 -25.25
CA GLU A 92 -42.61 14.28 -25.08
C GLU A 92 -41.66 13.48 -24.16
N ILE A 93 -40.37 13.53 -24.48
CA ILE A 93 -39.32 12.92 -23.63
C ILE A 93 -38.74 14.03 -22.78
N ASP A 94 -38.86 13.89 -21.48
CA ASP A 94 -38.20 14.75 -20.52
C ASP A 94 -37.14 13.96 -19.70
N LYS A 95 -36.05 14.59 -19.36
CA LYS A 95 -35.01 13.98 -18.54
C LYS A 95 -35.27 14.33 -17.07
N ILE A 96 -35.30 13.34 -16.19
CA ILE A 96 -35.52 13.54 -14.74
C ILE A 96 -34.39 14.35 -14.11
N SER A 97 -33.17 14.21 -14.60
CA SER A 97 -32.03 14.95 -14.07
C SER A 97 -30.97 15.24 -15.12
N ASN A 98 -30.46 16.46 -15.07
CA ASN A 98 -29.25 16.85 -15.81
C ASN A 98 -27.99 16.40 -15.09
N VAL A 99 -27.97 15.24 -14.40
CA VAL A 99 -26.79 14.74 -13.73
C VAL A 99 -25.75 14.42 -14.77
N ASN A 100 -24.78 15.30 -14.88
CA ASN A 100 -23.63 15.10 -15.76
C ASN A 100 -22.72 14.06 -15.10
N PHE A 101 -22.37 13.01 -15.82
CA PHE A 101 -21.50 11.94 -15.32
C PHE A 101 -20.14 12.47 -14.85
N LYS A 102 -19.64 13.58 -15.44
CA LYS A 102 -18.45 14.28 -15.00
C LYS A 102 -18.59 14.93 -13.62
N GLU A 103 -19.79 15.32 -13.23
CA GLU A 103 -20.02 15.98 -11.93
C GLU A 103 -20.06 14.99 -10.77
N LEU A 104 -20.25 13.71 -11.05
CA LEU A 104 -20.28 12.66 -10.02
C LEU A 104 -18.88 12.22 -9.55
N ASP A 105 -17.82 12.60 -10.28
CA ASP A 105 -16.41 12.28 -10.00
C ASP A 105 -16.18 10.94 -9.28
N PHE A 106 -16.82 9.89 -9.79
CA PHE A 106 -16.76 8.57 -9.18
C PHE A 106 -15.35 8.01 -9.12
N GLN A 107 -14.48 8.41 -10.06
CA GLN A 107 -13.14 7.87 -10.11
C GLN A 107 -12.29 8.35 -8.92
N SER A 108 -12.26 9.65 -8.68
CA SER A 108 -11.56 10.21 -7.51
C SER A 108 -12.14 9.69 -6.20
N ALA A 109 -13.48 9.55 -6.13
CA ALA A 109 -14.12 8.99 -4.95
C ALA A 109 -13.77 7.51 -4.73
N ILE A 110 -13.62 6.70 -5.77
CA ILE A 110 -13.20 5.30 -5.68
C ILE A 110 -11.75 5.24 -5.19
N GLU A 111 -10.84 6.00 -5.79
CA GLU A 111 -9.42 6.07 -5.41
C GLU A 111 -9.25 6.51 -3.94
N GLU A 112 -9.98 7.51 -3.49
CA GLU A 112 -10.00 7.94 -2.09
C GLU A 112 -10.48 6.84 -1.15
N ASN A 113 -11.57 6.16 -1.50
CA ASN A 113 -12.11 5.06 -0.71
C ASN A 113 -11.15 3.86 -0.67
N GLU A 114 -10.43 3.56 -1.74
CA GLU A 114 -9.39 2.54 -1.78
C GLU A 114 -8.26 2.87 -0.80
N LYS A 115 -7.78 4.12 -0.76
CA LYS A 115 -6.78 4.58 0.20
C LYS A 115 -7.24 4.40 1.66
N VAL A 116 -8.53 4.64 1.95
CA VAL A 116 -9.10 4.41 3.29
C VAL A 116 -9.05 2.93 3.68
N ILE A 117 -9.37 2.03 2.76
CA ILE A 117 -9.33 0.57 3.01
C ILE A 117 -7.89 0.11 3.24
N LEU A 118 -6.94 0.58 2.41
CA LEU A 118 -5.52 0.26 2.57
C LEU A 118 -4.99 0.73 3.93
N LYS A 119 -5.30 1.97 4.32
CA LYS A 119 -4.94 2.51 5.64
C LYS A 119 -5.51 1.67 6.79
N ALA A 120 -6.73 1.17 6.67
CA ALA A 120 -7.33 0.30 7.70
C ALA A 120 -6.59 -1.04 7.82
N LEU A 121 -5.97 -1.53 6.74
CA LEU A 121 -5.13 -2.72 6.72
C LEU A 121 -3.67 -2.44 7.13
N GLY A 122 -3.29 -1.17 7.26
CA GLY A 122 -1.91 -0.74 7.51
C GLY A 122 -1.02 -0.82 6.27
N ILE A 123 -1.60 -0.84 5.07
CA ILE A 123 -0.87 -0.86 3.80
C ILE A 123 -0.67 0.58 3.33
N PRO A 124 0.57 1.04 3.09
CA PRO A 124 0.82 2.36 2.52
C PRO A 124 0.20 2.48 1.12
N PRO A 125 -0.67 3.49 0.86
CA PRO A 125 -1.34 3.63 -0.44
C PRO A 125 -0.40 3.75 -1.63
N ILE A 126 0.79 4.35 -1.42
CA ILE A 126 1.82 4.51 -2.46
C ILE A 126 2.33 3.17 -3.03
N MET A 127 2.14 2.05 -2.33
CA MET A 127 2.50 0.73 -2.85
C MET A 127 1.64 0.30 -4.04
N LEU A 128 0.48 0.92 -4.25
CA LEU A 128 -0.38 0.70 -5.41
C LEU A 128 -0.09 1.70 -6.55
N ASP A 129 0.56 2.82 -6.24
CA ASP A 129 0.92 3.83 -7.24
C ASP A 129 2.20 3.39 -7.97
N SER A 130 2.07 2.81 -9.13
CA SER A 130 3.18 2.31 -9.97
C SER A 130 4.13 3.40 -10.50
N GLY A 131 3.84 4.68 -10.26
CA GLY A 131 4.55 5.82 -10.86
C GLY A 131 5.80 6.30 -10.10
N ASN A 132 6.01 5.91 -8.84
CA ASN A 132 7.10 6.47 -8.03
C ASN A 132 7.92 5.38 -7.32
N ASN A 133 8.79 4.71 -8.10
CA ASN A 133 9.64 3.63 -7.60
C ASN A 133 10.66 4.09 -6.54
N ALA A 134 11.06 5.37 -6.53
CA ALA A 134 12.05 5.89 -5.59
C ALA A 134 11.60 5.79 -4.12
N ASN A 135 10.31 5.89 -3.87
CA ASN A 135 9.73 5.82 -2.53
C ASN A 135 9.17 4.43 -2.17
N LEU A 136 9.23 3.47 -3.09
CA LEU A 136 8.64 2.14 -2.86
C LEU A 136 9.34 1.42 -1.72
N ARG A 137 10.68 1.38 -1.72
CA ARG A 137 11.48 0.66 -0.71
C ARG A 137 11.31 1.20 0.72
N PRO A 138 11.41 2.52 0.99
CA PRO A 138 11.12 3.06 2.31
C PRO A 138 9.71 2.75 2.80
N ASN A 139 8.71 2.79 1.91
CA ASN A 139 7.33 2.48 2.26
C ASN A 139 7.12 0.98 2.52
N MET A 140 7.78 0.10 1.75
CA MET A 140 7.81 -1.33 2.05
C MET A 140 8.46 -1.59 3.42
N ARG A 141 9.58 -0.93 3.72
CA ARG A 141 10.22 -1.05 5.04
C ARG A 141 9.26 -0.65 6.16
N MET A 142 8.59 0.50 6.02
CA MET A 142 7.57 0.96 6.97
C MET A 142 6.44 -0.05 7.13
N TYR A 143 5.94 -0.61 6.01
CA TYR A 143 4.90 -1.63 6.04
C TYR A 143 5.30 -2.88 6.81
N TYR A 144 6.53 -3.37 6.62
CA TYR A 144 7.04 -4.50 7.39
C TYR A 144 7.17 -4.15 8.88
N LEU A 145 7.77 -3.01 9.21
CA LEU A 145 8.03 -2.62 10.60
C LEU A 145 6.74 -2.34 11.38
N GLU A 146 5.79 -1.62 10.77
CA GLU A 146 4.59 -1.11 11.44
C GLU A 146 3.39 -2.07 11.33
N THR A 147 3.37 -2.93 10.32
CA THR A 147 2.20 -3.78 10.08
C THR A 147 2.52 -5.25 10.18
N ILE A 148 3.52 -5.76 9.45
CA ILE A 148 3.78 -7.19 9.36
C ILE A 148 4.46 -7.72 10.63
N LEU A 149 5.59 -7.13 11.05
CA LEU A 149 6.31 -7.61 12.23
C LEU A 149 5.46 -7.59 13.52
N PRO A 150 4.65 -6.56 13.80
CA PRO A 150 3.74 -6.61 14.95
C PRO A 150 2.72 -7.75 14.91
N ILE A 151 2.26 -8.13 13.70
CA ILE A 151 1.37 -9.30 13.54
C ILE A 151 2.13 -10.58 13.84
N VAL A 152 3.34 -10.74 13.28
CA VAL A 152 4.20 -11.91 13.49
C VAL A 152 4.52 -12.07 14.98
N ARG A 153 4.93 -10.97 15.66
CA ARG A 153 5.21 -10.98 17.12
C ARG A 153 4.00 -11.41 17.92
N LYS A 154 2.80 -10.93 17.56
CA LYS A 154 1.57 -11.35 18.21
C LYS A 154 1.31 -12.85 18.04
N ILE A 155 1.59 -13.41 16.86
CA ILE A 155 1.45 -14.84 16.57
C ILE A 155 2.48 -15.61 17.39
N ASN A 156 3.76 -15.21 17.36
CA ASN A 156 4.84 -15.84 18.11
C ASN A 156 4.51 -15.87 19.60
N PHE A 157 4.10 -14.75 20.19
CA PHE A 157 3.70 -14.67 21.59
C PHE A 157 2.56 -15.66 21.94
N GLY A 158 1.59 -15.82 21.04
CA GLY A 158 0.51 -16.80 21.22
C GLY A 158 1.01 -18.25 21.21
N LEU A 159 1.98 -18.55 20.34
CA LEU A 159 2.62 -19.86 20.22
C LEU A 159 3.57 -20.13 21.39
N GLU A 160 4.40 -19.17 21.79
CA GLU A 160 5.29 -19.26 22.96
C GLU A 160 4.51 -19.62 24.22
N LYS A 161 3.41 -18.92 24.46
CA LYS A 161 2.56 -19.17 25.62
C LYS A 161 1.99 -20.59 25.64
N TYR A 162 1.78 -21.19 24.47
CA TYR A 162 1.23 -22.53 24.36
C TYR A 162 2.30 -23.62 24.45
N PHE A 163 3.41 -23.43 23.75
CA PHE A 163 4.47 -24.43 23.63
C PHE A 163 5.56 -24.31 24.71
N GLY A 164 5.70 -23.14 25.33
CA GLY A 164 6.66 -22.91 26.42
C GLY A 164 8.11 -22.68 25.98
N PHE A 165 8.35 -22.38 24.70
CA PHE A 165 9.68 -21.99 24.20
C PHE A 165 9.61 -20.65 23.47
N GLU A 166 10.72 -19.92 23.49
CA GLU A 166 10.84 -18.61 22.87
C GLU A 166 10.92 -18.73 21.35
N LEU A 167 10.19 -17.87 20.66
CA LEU A 167 10.16 -17.75 19.19
C LEU A 167 10.59 -16.35 18.79
N THR A 168 11.63 -16.26 17.98
CA THR A 168 12.10 -14.99 17.42
C THR A 168 11.80 -14.93 15.93
N GLU A 169 11.46 -13.74 15.45
CA GLU A 169 11.32 -13.51 14.02
C GLU A 169 12.69 -13.34 13.35
N ASP A 170 12.97 -14.08 12.30
CA ASP A 170 14.11 -13.84 11.42
C ASP A 170 13.71 -12.95 10.25
N ALA A 171 14.18 -11.71 10.27
CA ALA A 171 13.95 -10.73 9.23
C ALA A 171 15.16 -10.51 8.30
N THR A 172 16.25 -11.29 8.48
CA THR A 172 17.51 -11.12 7.75
C THR A 172 17.39 -11.30 6.25
N ASN A 173 16.44 -12.13 5.80
CA ASN A 173 16.21 -12.41 4.39
C ASN A 173 15.13 -11.52 3.73
N ILE A 174 14.65 -10.48 4.44
CA ILE A 174 13.66 -9.57 3.87
C ILE A 174 14.38 -8.37 3.22
N PRO A 175 14.38 -8.26 1.86
CA PRO A 175 15.17 -7.22 1.17
C PRO A 175 14.78 -5.79 1.56
N ALA A 176 13.51 -5.56 1.92
CA ALA A 176 13.02 -4.24 2.33
C ALA A 176 13.57 -3.79 3.70
N LEU A 177 13.96 -4.74 4.56
CA LEU A 177 14.50 -4.46 5.91
C LEU A 177 16.02 -4.41 5.94
N GLN A 178 16.69 -4.95 4.92
CA GLN A 178 18.13 -4.86 4.81
C GLN A 178 18.57 -3.42 4.52
N PRO A 179 19.69 -2.97 5.07
CA PRO A 179 20.32 -1.72 4.69
C PRO A 179 20.66 -1.73 3.19
N GLU A 180 20.66 -0.58 2.54
CA GLU A 180 21.14 -0.50 1.17
C GLU A 180 22.65 -0.76 1.11
N LEU A 181 23.10 -1.50 0.11
CA LEU A 181 24.53 -1.79 -0.08
C LEU A 181 25.35 -0.51 -0.12
N ARG A 182 24.80 0.56 -0.67
CA ARG A 182 25.43 1.87 -0.71
C ARG A 182 25.59 2.46 0.68
N ASP A 183 24.55 2.40 1.50
CA ASP A 183 24.56 2.93 2.87
C ASP A 183 25.49 2.09 3.75
N GLN A 184 25.49 0.77 3.59
CA GLN A 184 26.44 -0.12 4.24
C GLN A 184 27.87 0.21 3.87
N ALA A 185 28.16 0.38 2.57
CA ALA A 185 29.49 0.73 2.09
C ALA A 185 29.98 2.07 2.65
N GLN A 186 29.11 3.09 2.69
CA GLN A 186 29.44 4.38 3.27
C GLN A 186 29.67 4.28 4.78
N TYR A 187 28.80 3.56 5.49
CA TYR A 187 28.89 3.37 6.94
C TYR A 187 30.19 2.68 7.33
N PHE A 188 30.49 1.50 6.77
CA PHE A 188 31.70 0.76 7.08
C PHE A 188 32.96 1.48 6.59
N SER A 189 32.91 2.14 5.44
CA SER A 189 34.02 2.99 4.97
C SER A 189 34.33 4.11 5.96
N ALA A 190 33.30 4.77 6.51
CA ALA A 190 33.48 5.80 7.51
C ALA A 190 34.12 5.25 8.78
N LEU A 191 33.65 4.11 9.31
CA LEU A 191 34.16 3.48 10.52
C LEU A 191 35.63 3.03 10.38
N VAL A 192 35.98 2.43 9.24
CA VAL A 192 37.37 2.00 8.94
C VAL A 192 38.26 3.22 8.77
N ASN A 193 37.80 4.25 8.06
CA ASN A 193 38.60 5.47 7.82
C ASN A 193 38.83 6.30 9.09
N THR A 194 37.92 6.22 10.07
CA THR A 194 38.08 6.89 11.37
C THR A 194 38.86 6.03 12.37
N GLY A 195 39.24 4.81 12.02
CA GLY A 195 39.94 3.91 12.89
C GLY A 195 39.12 3.33 14.05
N ILE A 196 37.81 3.30 13.92
CA ILE A 196 36.89 2.73 14.92
C ILE A 196 36.87 1.20 14.81
N ILE A 197 36.88 0.67 13.59
CA ILE A 197 36.94 -0.76 13.29
C ILE A 197 38.06 -1.06 12.29
N SER A 198 38.56 -2.30 12.31
CA SER A 198 39.53 -2.77 11.33
C SER A 198 38.88 -3.08 9.98
N PRO A 199 39.63 -3.10 8.87
CA PRO A 199 39.10 -3.54 7.59
C PRO A 199 38.52 -4.96 7.61
N ASN A 200 39.10 -5.89 8.39
CA ASN A 200 38.61 -7.26 8.50
C ASN A 200 37.30 -7.33 9.28
N GLU A 201 37.12 -6.57 10.36
CA GLU A 201 35.85 -6.46 11.07
C GLU A 201 34.75 -5.91 10.16
N ALA A 202 35.06 -4.93 9.31
CA ALA A 202 34.12 -4.42 8.32
C ALA A 202 33.74 -5.48 7.24
N ARG A 203 34.72 -6.28 6.80
CA ARG A 203 34.51 -7.39 5.86
C ARG A 203 33.59 -8.46 6.42
N GLU A 204 33.86 -8.90 7.66
CA GLU A 204 33.03 -9.89 8.34
C GLU A 204 31.59 -9.39 8.56
N ALA A 205 31.44 -8.12 8.93
CA ALA A 205 30.11 -7.52 9.12
C ALA A 205 29.25 -7.50 7.85
N ILE A 206 29.87 -7.52 6.66
CA ILE A 206 29.19 -7.60 5.36
C ILE A 206 29.29 -8.99 4.71
N ASN A 207 29.67 -10.02 5.50
CA ASN A 207 29.80 -11.42 5.09
C ASN A 207 30.88 -11.65 4.00
N PHE A 208 32.00 -10.93 4.05
CA PHE A 208 33.20 -11.24 3.28
C PHE A 208 34.27 -11.89 4.18
N ASP A 209 35.03 -12.82 3.62
CA ASP A 209 36.12 -13.46 4.34
C ASP A 209 37.22 -12.45 4.71
N PRO A 210 37.83 -12.56 5.91
CA PRO A 210 38.96 -11.73 6.30
C PRO A 210 40.18 -11.94 5.38
N ILE A 211 41.02 -10.93 5.27
CA ILE A 211 42.26 -10.97 4.49
C ILE A 211 43.45 -10.78 5.45
N GLU A 212 44.50 -11.59 5.32
CA GLU A 212 45.70 -11.50 6.11
C GLU A 212 46.35 -10.10 6.02
N GLY A 213 46.69 -9.51 7.15
CA GLY A 213 47.32 -8.18 7.24
C GLY A 213 46.32 -7.00 7.25
N PHE A 214 45.00 -7.24 7.40
CA PHE A 214 44.00 -6.19 7.45
C PHE A 214 43.28 -6.10 8.83
N ASP A 215 43.94 -6.60 9.89
CA ASP A 215 43.37 -6.59 11.25
C ASP A 215 43.67 -5.29 12.02
N ASP A 216 44.66 -4.51 11.57
CA ASP A 216 45.05 -3.27 12.22
C ASP A 216 44.11 -2.12 11.95
N LEU A 217 43.86 -1.30 12.98
CA LEU A 217 43.05 -0.09 12.86
C LEU A 217 43.78 0.95 11.99
N ARG A 218 43.09 1.48 10.99
CA ARG A 218 43.65 2.56 10.17
C ARG A 218 43.48 3.90 10.88
N VAL A 219 44.61 4.50 11.27
CA VAL A 219 44.62 5.86 11.80
C VAL A 219 44.76 6.84 10.62
N PRO A 220 43.81 7.79 10.43
CA PRO A 220 43.92 8.77 9.36
C PRO A 220 45.20 9.60 9.49
N ALA A 221 45.95 9.72 8.41
CA ALA A 221 47.22 10.49 8.37
C ALA A 221 47.06 12.00 8.65
N ASN A 222 45.84 12.50 8.63
CA ASN A 222 45.51 13.90 8.93
C ASN A 222 45.23 14.19 10.42
N ILE A 223 45.30 13.16 11.30
CA ILE A 223 45.23 13.37 12.75
C ILE A 223 46.65 13.75 13.22
N ALA A 224 46.80 15.00 13.65
CA ALA A 224 48.06 15.53 14.14
C ALA A 224 48.61 14.69 15.30
N GLY A 225 49.87 14.20 15.19
CA GLY A 225 50.51 13.38 16.19
C GLY A 225 50.27 11.89 16.10
N SER A 226 49.63 11.39 15.07
CA SER A 226 49.34 9.96 14.89
C SER A 226 50.52 9.11 14.44
N ALA A 227 51.63 9.68 14.00
CA ALA A 227 52.82 8.92 13.59
C ALA A 227 53.99 9.20 14.52
N VAL A 228 54.40 8.17 15.25
CA VAL A 228 55.65 8.17 16.04
C VAL A 228 56.85 7.87 15.14
N ASN A 229 56.65 7.21 13.99
CA ASN A 229 57.66 6.89 12.99
C ASN A 229 57.23 7.35 11.59
N PRO A 230 58.10 8.07 10.84
CA PRO A 230 57.84 8.47 9.45
C PRO A 230 57.62 7.28 8.51
N ASP A 231 58.23 6.12 8.78
CA ASP A 231 58.13 4.88 8.01
C ASP A 231 56.76 4.20 8.14
N GLU A 232 55.95 4.58 9.13
CA GLU A 232 54.58 4.08 9.36
C GLU A 232 53.50 4.97 8.73
N GLY A 233 53.85 5.94 7.88
CA GLY A 233 52.90 6.75 7.09
C GLY A 233 52.53 8.10 7.70
N GLY A 234 53.31 8.63 8.64
CA GLY A 234 53.15 9.98 9.19
C GLY A 234 53.80 11.07 8.34
N ARG A 235 53.44 12.33 8.59
CA ARG A 235 54.10 13.49 8.00
C ARG A 235 55.50 13.60 8.57
N PRO A 236 56.57 13.79 7.77
CA PRO A 236 57.92 14.04 8.28
C PRO A 236 57.91 15.23 9.24
N ILE A 237 58.54 15.09 10.37
CA ILE A 237 58.81 16.20 11.27
C ILE A 237 59.89 17.01 10.56
N GLU A 238 59.61 18.26 10.15
CA GLU A 238 60.66 19.19 9.73
C GLU A 238 61.52 19.46 10.95
N GLU A 239 62.75 18.92 10.93
CA GLU A 239 63.76 19.28 11.91
C GLU A 239 64.00 20.79 11.72
N GLY A 240 63.61 21.59 12.71
CA GLY A 240 63.90 23.01 12.71
C GLY A 240 65.43 23.21 12.70
N GLU A 241 65.89 23.94 11.66
CA GLU A 241 67.26 24.44 11.61
C GLU A 241 67.47 25.39 12.82
N ASP A 242 68.40 25.05 13.69
CA ASP A 242 69.00 25.94 14.72
C ASP A 242 69.86 27.01 14.07
#